data_eeeb3c01cba9a78a455643e797bab31a
#
_entry.id   eeeb3c01cba9a78a455643e797bab31a
#
_cell.length_a   1.000
_cell.length_b   1.000
_cell.length_c   1.000
_cell.angle_alpha   90.00
_cell.angle_beta   90.00
_cell.angle_gamma   90.00
#
_symmetry.space_group_name_H-M   'P 1'
#
loop_
_entity.id
_entity.type
_entity.pdbx_description
1 polymer ?
#
loop_
_entity_poly.entity_id
_entity_poly.type
_entity_poly.pdbx_seq_one_letter_code
_entity_poly.pdbx_strand_id
1 'polypeptide(L)'
;YALTCAGAVVARETPLWPGIRDVAALARGGAPLAVAALLVVAVTSPAEEVLWRGAVFARATRRWGSGWRPVAAATVLYAAFAGLSGQPALLLAALVCGAVWARQRQVTGSLVPGIVSHAVWASLLLLYVPGNQ
;
A
#
# COMPACT_ATOMS: atom_id res chain seq x y z
N TYR A 1 -3.37 -3.97 16.94
CA TYR A 1 -2.39 -3.24 17.74
C TYR A 1 -1.17 -4.10 18.10
N ALA A 2 -1.37 -5.26 18.77
CA ALA A 2 -0.27 -6.16 19.13
C ALA A 2 0.49 -6.72 17.91
N LEU A 3 -0.21 -7.14 16.86
CA LEU A 3 0.37 -7.65 15.61
C LEU A 3 1.19 -6.60 14.86
N THR A 4 0.76 -5.33 14.91
CA THR A 4 1.48 -4.24 14.23
C THR A 4 2.75 -3.86 14.99
N CYS A 5 2.69 -3.84 16.33
CA CYS A 5 3.87 -3.62 17.17
C CYS A 5 4.87 -4.78 17.05
N ALA A 6 4.39 -6.03 17.07
CA ALA A 6 5.23 -7.21 16.86
C ALA A 6 5.86 -7.19 15.45
N GLY A 7 5.10 -6.82 14.42
CA GLY A 7 5.62 -6.67 13.07
C GLY A 7 6.71 -5.60 12.96
N ALA A 8 6.54 -4.45 13.63
CA ALA A 8 7.55 -3.39 13.65
C ALA A 8 8.83 -3.80 14.42
N VAL A 9 8.68 -4.54 15.50
CA VAL A 9 9.83 -5.07 16.27
C VAL A 9 10.59 -6.10 15.43
N VAL A 10 9.88 -7.05 14.81
CA VAL A 10 10.50 -8.06 13.93
C VAL A 10 11.15 -7.39 12.72
N ALA A 11 10.52 -6.36 12.13
CA ALA A 11 11.08 -5.65 10.99
C ALA A 11 12.40 -4.95 11.32
N ARG A 12 12.60 -4.45 12.55
CA ARG A 12 13.84 -3.80 12.98
C ARG A 12 15.06 -4.69 12.90
N GLU A 13 14.87 -5.99 13.08
CA GLU A 13 15.92 -7.00 13.02
C GLU A 13 16.19 -7.51 11.60
N THR A 14 15.47 -6.98 10.61
CA THR A 14 15.61 -7.39 9.20
C THR A 14 16.46 -6.41 8.40
N PRO A 15 17.14 -6.88 7.34
CA PRO A 15 17.87 -6.01 6.41
C PRO A 15 16.94 -5.05 5.62
N LEU A 16 15.62 -5.22 5.72
CA LEU A 16 14.63 -4.35 5.09
C LEU A 16 14.34 -3.08 5.90
N TRP A 17 14.75 -3.02 7.17
CA TRP A 17 14.44 -1.89 8.05
C TRP A 17 14.88 -0.52 7.51
N PRO A 18 16.09 -0.34 6.97
CA PRO A 18 16.48 0.93 6.35
C PRO A 18 15.51 1.35 5.24
N GLY A 19 15.17 0.43 4.33
CA GLY A 19 14.23 0.72 3.25
C GLY A 19 12.82 1.06 3.74
N ILE A 20 12.35 0.45 4.83
CA ILE A 20 11.06 0.79 5.45
C ILE A 20 11.09 2.22 6.01
N ARG A 21 12.19 2.64 6.62
CA ARG A 21 12.39 4.02 7.11
C ARG A 21 12.41 5.02 5.96
N ASP A 22 13.09 4.70 4.88
CA ASP A 22 13.15 5.57 3.69
C ASP A 22 11.76 5.75 3.06
N VAL A 23 10.96 4.68 2.97
CA VAL A 23 9.58 4.75 2.51
C VAL A 23 8.72 5.64 3.43
N ALA A 24 8.87 5.50 4.75
CA ALA A 24 8.16 6.35 5.70
C ALA A 24 8.60 7.82 5.60
N ALA A 25 9.88 8.09 5.37
CA ALA A 25 10.41 9.43 5.15
C ALA A 25 9.88 10.06 3.86
N LEU A 26 9.86 9.29 2.76
CA LEU A 26 9.26 9.72 1.49
C LEU A 26 7.77 10.05 1.64
N ALA A 27 7.01 9.19 2.33
CA ALA A 27 5.59 9.40 2.57
C ALA A 27 5.30 10.66 3.39
N ARG A 28 6.23 11.07 4.26
CA ARG A 28 6.12 12.34 5.02
C ARG A 28 6.43 13.57 4.15
N GLY A 29 7.32 13.46 3.17
CA GLY A 29 7.68 14.56 2.27
C GLY A 29 8.14 15.83 2.97
N GLY A 30 8.70 15.73 4.19
CA GLY A 30 9.07 16.88 5.03
C GLY A 30 7.90 17.61 5.69
N ALA A 31 6.65 17.18 5.46
CA ALA A 31 5.48 17.77 6.09
C ALA A 31 5.33 17.35 7.56
N PRO A 32 4.67 18.16 8.40
CA PRO A 32 4.26 17.75 9.73
C PRO A 32 3.44 16.43 9.67
N LEU A 33 3.67 15.54 10.64
CA LEU A 33 3.06 14.20 10.65
C LEU A 33 1.54 14.22 10.45
N ALA A 34 0.85 15.16 11.11
CA ALA A 34 -0.61 15.29 10.99
C ALA A 34 -1.04 15.63 9.55
N VAL A 35 -0.29 16.50 8.87
CA VAL A 35 -0.57 16.88 7.47
C VAL A 35 -0.29 15.69 6.54
N ALA A 36 0.84 15.01 6.72
CA ALA A 36 1.17 13.82 5.94
C ALA A 36 0.10 12.72 6.12
N ALA A 37 -0.31 12.44 7.35
CA ALA A 37 -1.37 11.47 7.64
C ALA A 37 -2.71 11.86 7.01
N LEU A 38 -3.10 13.13 7.07
CA LEU A 38 -4.33 13.63 6.45
C LEU A 38 -4.28 13.44 4.92
N LEU A 39 -3.17 13.82 4.29
CA LEU A 39 -2.99 13.64 2.84
C LEU A 39 -3.05 12.18 2.42
N VAL A 40 -2.41 11.29 3.19
CA VAL A 40 -2.44 9.85 2.92
C VAL A 40 -3.86 9.30 3.04
N VAL A 41 -4.59 9.64 4.07
CA VAL A 41 -5.96 9.13 4.32
C VAL A 41 -6.96 9.71 3.34
N ALA A 42 -6.93 11.04 3.13
CA ALA A 42 -7.97 11.73 2.38
C ALA A 42 -7.71 11.78 0.87
N VAL A 43 -6.46 11.67 0.43
CA VAL A 43 -6.08 11.86 -0.97
C VAL A 43 -5.36 10.65 -1.53
N THR A 44 -4.20 10.28 -0.99
CA THR A 44 -3.31 9.29 -1.62
C THR A 44 -3.96 7.91 -1.66
N SER A 45 -4.41 7.39 -0.51
CA SER A 45 -5.02 6.05 -0.47
C SER A 45 -6.28 5.94 -1.32
N PRO A 46 -7.24 6.89 -1.28
CA PRO A 46 -8.39 6.86 -2.19
C PRO A 46 -8.00 6.95 -3.67
N ALA A 47 -7.07 7.85 -4.03
CA ALA A 47 -6.65 8.02 -5.42
C ALA A 47 -5.98 6.76 -5.97
N GLU A 48 -5.08 6.13 -5.19
CA GLU A 48 -4.44 4.87 -5.58
C GLU A 48 -5.46 3.74 -5.73
N GLU A 49 -6.41 3.59 -4.81
CA GLU A 49 -7.43 2.56 -4.91
C GLU A 49 -8.36 2.78 -6.12
N VAL A 50 -8.74 4.02 -6.42
CA VAL A 50 -9.52 4.36 -7.63
C VAL A 50 -8.73 4.00 -8.89
N LEU A 51 -7.45 4.32 -8.95
CA LEU A 51 -6.61 4.00 -10.10
C LEU A 51 -6.42 2.47 -10.23
N TRP A 52 -5.89 1.82 -9.18
CA TRP A 52 -5.44 0.43 -9.29
C TRP A 52 -6.59 -0.58 -9.22
N ARG A 53 -7.56 -0.39 -8.31
CA ARG A 53 -8.69 -1.32 -8.09
C ARG A 53 -9.96 -0.84 -8.79
N GLY A 54 -10.08 0.46 -9.04
CA GLY A 54 -11.13 1.00 -9.90
C GLY A 54 -10.84 0.79 -11.38
N ALA A 55 -9.82 1.44 -11.92
CA ALA A 55 -9.56 1.43 -13.36
C ALA A 55 -8.82 0.18 -13.84
N VAL A 56 -7.61 -0.10 -13.28
CA VAL A 56 -6.75 -1.19 -13.78
C VAL A 56 -7.38 -2.56 -13.53
N PHE A 57 -7.82 -2.84 -12.31
CA PHE A 57 -8.48 -4.11 -11.99
C PHE A 57 -9.77 -4.31 -12.78
N ALA A 58 -10.61 -3.26 -12.92
CA ALA A 58 -11.83 -3.35 -13.72
C ALA A 58 -11.53 -3.62 -15.21
N ARG A 59 -10.49 -3.02 -15.77
CA ARG A 59 -10.03 -3.31 -17.14
C ARG A 59 -9.59 -4.76 -17.28
N ALA A 60 -8.81 -5.25 -16.32
CA ALA A 60 -8.34 -6.64 -16.29
C ALA A 60 -9.53 -7.62 -16.18
N THR A 61 -10.51 -7.32 -15.34
CA THR A 61 -11.73 -8.13 -15.19
C THR A 61 -12.55 -8.16 -16.47
N ARG A 62 -12.69 -7.05 -17.17
CA ARG A 62 -13.35 -7.04 -18.51
C ARG A 62 -12.63 -7.89 -19.54
N ARG A 63 -11.29 -7.99 -19.45
CA ARG A 63 -10.47 -8.73 -20.41
C ARG A 63 -10.44 -10.24 -20.13
N TRP A 64 -10.42 -10.65 -18.84
CA TRP A 64 -10.16 -12.04 -18.44
C TRP A 64 -11.26 -12.67 -17.60
N GLY A 65 -12.36 -11.95 -17.35
CA GLY A 65 -13.42 -12.41 -16.45
C GLY A 65 -13.01 -12.35 -14.99
N SER A 66 -13.81 -13.01 -14.13
CA SER A 66 -13.50 -13.19 -12.71
C SER A 66 -12.42 -14.27 -12.53
N GLY A 67 -11.63 -14.17 -11.47
CA GLY A 67 -10.61 -15.15 -11.13
C GLY A 67 -9.31 -14.52 -10.68
N TRP A 68 -8.23 -15.30 -10.65
CA TRP A 68 -6.92 -14.84 -10.17
C TRP A 68 -6.20 -13.87 -11.12
N ARG A 69 -6.46 -13.97 -12.43
CA ARG A 69 -5.77 -13.16 -13.47
C ARG A 69 -5.93 -11.65 -13.29
N PRO A 70 -7.14 -11.10 -13.06
CA PRO A 70 -7.30 -9.68 -12.76
C PRO A 70 -6.58 -9.25 -11.47
N VAL A 71 -6.60 -10.10 -10.44
CA VAL A 71 -5.90 -9.84 -9.18
C VAL A 71 -4.39 -9.77 -9.44
N ALA A 72 -3.83 -10.76 -10.10
CA ALA A 72 -2.41 -10.80 -10.43
C ALA A 72 -1.98 -9.60 -11.30
N ALA A 73 -2.75 -9.29 -12.35
CA ALA A 73 -2.43 -8.17 -13.25
C ALA A 73 -2.43 -6.83 -12.52
N ALA A 74 -3.46 -6.54 -11.71
CA ALA A 74 -3.52 -5.30 -10.94
C ALA A 74 -2.39 -5.23 -9.90
N THR A 75 -2.06 -6.35 -9.24
CA THR A 75 -0.98 -6.44 -8.26
C THR A 75 0.38 -6.22 -8.90
N VAL A 76 0.67 -6.90 -10.02
CA VAL A 76 1.96 -6.78 -10.71
C VAL A 76 2.19 -5.37 -11.25
N LEU A 77 1.17 -4.75 -11.85
CA LEU A 77 1.29 -3.38 -12.35
C LEU A 77 1.48 -2.37 -11.21
N TYR A 78 0.75 -2.54 -10.11
CA TYR A 78 0.94 -1.72 -8.90
C TYR A 78 2.35 -1.87 -8.33
N ALA A 79 2.82 -3.11 -8.20
CA ALA A 79 4.16 -3.39 -7.69
C ALA A 79 5.27 -2.90 -8.64
N ALA A 80 5.07 -3.03 -9.96
CA ALA A 80 6.00 -2.48 -10.95
C ALA A 80 6.13 -0.95 -10.83
N PHE A 81 5.00 -0.26 -10.66
CA PHE A 81 5.01 1.19 -10.41
C PHE A 81 5.72 1.54 -9.10
N ALA A 82 5.40 0.84 -8.00
CA ALA A 82 6.08 1.03 -6.71
C ALA A 82 7.60 0.75 -6.81
N GLY A 83 7.99 -0.24 -7.61
CA GLY A 83 9.39 -0.61 -7.86
C GLY A 83 10.22 0.49 -8.53
N LEU A 84 9.59 1.45 -9.23
CA LEU A 84 10.27 2.62 -9.80
C LEU A 84 10.92 3.51 -8.73
N SER A 85 10.47 3.40 -7.47
CA SER A 85 11.11 4.09 -6.34
C SER A 85 12.52 3.57 -6.03
N GLY A 86 12.91 2.40 -6.54
CA GLY A 86 14.15 1.72 -6.19
C GLY A 86 14.17 1.12 -4.78
N GLN A 87 13.04 1.13 -4.06
CA GLN A 87 12.95 0.66 -2.67
C GLN A 87 12.39 -0.78 -2.61
N PRO A 88 13.22 -1.80 -2.30
CA PRO A 88 12.76 -3.18 -2.25
C PRO A 88 11.64 -3.43 -1.23
N ALA A 89 11.67 -2.71 -0.10
CA ALA A 89 10.61 -2.79 0.91
C ALA A 89 9.26 -2.33 0.37
N LEU A 90 9.23 -1.26 -0.42
CA LEU A 90 8.01 -0.76 -1.05
C LEU A 90 7.50 -1.72 -2.12
N LEU A 91 8.39 -2.29 -2.93
CA LEU A 91 8.05 -3.32 -3.91
C LEU A 91 7.39 -4.53 -3.25
N LEU A 92 7.98 -5.06 -2.17
CA LEU A 92 7.42 -6.19 -1.42
C LEU A 92 6.07 -5.84 -0.80
N ALA A 93 5.95 -4.66 -0.17
CA ALA A 93 4.69 -4.19 0.38
C ALA A 93 3.62 -4.07 -0.71
N ALA A 94 3.95 -3.53 -1.87
CA ALA A 94 3.04 -3.40 -3.00
C ALA A 94 2.58 -4.76 -3.56
N LEU A 95 3.44 -5.77 -3.58
CA LEU A 95 3.05 -7.13 -3.96
C LEU A 95 2.05 -7.73 -2.97
N VAL A 96 2.35 -7.68 -1.67
CA VAL A 96 1.50 -8.29 -0.64
C VAL A 96 0.19 -7.52 -0.48
N CYS A 97 0.27 -6.22 -0.19
CA CYS A 97 -0.90 -5.37 0.02
C CYS A 97 -1.72 -5.23 -1.26
N GLY A 98 -1.04 -5.13 -2.41
CA GLY A 98 -1.66 -5.07 -3.72
C GLY A 98 -2.56 -6.26 -4.01
N ALA A 99 -2.10 -7.48 -3.70
CA ALA A 99 -2.89 -8.70 -3.83
C ALA A 99 -4.09 -8.72 -2.89
N VAL A 100 -3.89 -8.32 -1.63
CA VAL A 100 -4.96 -8.25 -0.62
C VAL A 100 -6.05 -7.27 -1.07
N TRP A 101 -5.70 -6.05 -1.44
CA TRP A 101 -6.68 -5.03 -1.85
C TRP A 101 -7.36 -5.38 -3.18
N ALA A 102 -6.64 -5.96 -4.15
CA ALA A 102 -7.27 -6.46 -5.37
C ALA A 102 -8.25 -7.62 -5.08
N ARG A 103 -7.92 -8.49 -4.13
CA ARG A 103 -8.82 -9.56 -3.67
C ARG A 103 -10.04 -9.00 -2.92
N GLN A 104 -9.85 -8.01 -2.04
CA GLN A 104 -10.98 -7.32 -1.39
C GLN A 104 -11.92 -6.73 -2.45
N ARG A 105 -11.38 -6.03 -3.45
CA ARG A 105 -12.17 -5.48 -4.55
C ARG A 105 -12.94 -6.56 -5.31
N GLN A 106 -12.32 -7.69 -5.58
CA GLN A 106 -12.93 -8.81 -6.28
C GLN A 106 -14.11 -9.41 -5.50
N VAL A 107 -13.94 -9.61 -4.19
CA VAL A 107 -14.94 -10.27 -3.34
C VAL A 107 -16.11 -9.36 -3.00
N THR A 108 -15.81 -8.10 -2.69
CA THR A 108 -16.83 -7.16 -2.20
C THR A 108 -17.52 -6.35 -3.30
N GLY A 109 -16.91 -6.26 -4.49
CA GLY A 109 -17.38 -5.38 -5.55
C GLY A 109 -17.22 -3.88 -5.23
N SER A 110 -16.64 -3.51 -4.07
CA SER A 110 -16.51 -2.15 -3.57
C SER A 110 -15.04 -1.73 -3.44
N LEU A 111 -14.77 -0.42 -3.58
CA LEU A 111 -13.45 0.16 -3.30
C LEU A 111 -13.26 0.49 -1.81
N VAL A 112 -14.36 0.63 -1.06
CA VAL A 112 -14.32 1.11 0.32
C VAL A 112 -13.43 0.25 1.23
N PRO A 113 -13.51 -1.09 1.24
CA PRO A 113 -12.62 -1.90 2.08
C PRO A 113 -11.14 -1.70 1.74
N GLY A 114 -10.81 -1.59 0.45
CA GLY A 114 -9.45 -1.30 0.00
C GLY A 114 -8.97 0.07 0.49
N ILE A 115 -9.75 1.12 0.28
CA ILE A 115 -9.43 2.48 0.73
C ILE A 115 -9.19 2.52 2.24
N VAL A 116 -10.10 1.93 3.03
CA VAL A 116 -9.99 1.95 4.49
C VAL A 116 -8.75 1.18 4.96
N SER A 117 -8.54 -0.04 4.47
CA SER A 117 -7.41 -0.85 4.90
C SER A 117 -6.07 -0.28 4.42
N HIS A 118 -6.02 0.33 3.24
CA HIS A 118 -4.85 1.06 2.73
C HIS A 118 -4.54 2.29 3.60
N ALA A 119 -5.53 3.12 3.87
CA ALA A 119 -5.36 4.30 4.72
C ALA A 119 -4.88 3.94 6.13
N VAL A 120 -5.46 2.89 6.74
CA VAL A 120 -5.02 2.38 8.04
C VAL A 120 -3.58 1.89 7.98
N TRP A 121 -3.22 1.06 6.99
CA TRP A 121 -1.87 0.53 6.85
C TRP A 121 -0.83 1.64 6.67
N ALA A 122 -1.09 2.59 5.78
CA ALA A 122 -0.19 3.71 5.52
C ALA A 122 -0.07 4.66 6.72
N SER A 123 -1.17 4.89 7.45
CA SER A 123 -1.14 5.68 8.70
C SER A 123 -0.30 5.00 9.78
N LEU A 124 -0.40 3.68 9.91
CA LEU A 124 0.42 2.92 10.85
C LEU A 124 1.91 3.00 10.48
N LEU A 125 2.24 2.92 9.20
CA LEU A 125 3.61 3.11 8.73
C LEU A 125 4.16 4.49 9.14
N LEU A 126 3.38 5.56 8.93
CA LEU A 126 3.77 6.92 9.29
C LEU A 126 3.94 7.13 10.80
N LEU A 127 3.10 6.47 11.62
CA LEU A 127 3.10 6.64 13.08
C LEU A 127 4.19 5.84 13.77
N TYR A 128 4.46 4.61 13.31
CA TYR A 128 5.33 3.66 14.03
C TYR A 128 6.75 3.56 13.47
N VAL A 129 6.97 4.03 12.24
CA VAL A 129 8.32 4.06 11.67
C VAL A 129 8.91 5.47 11.91
N PRO A 130 9.93 5.61 12.80
CA PRO A 130 10.56 6.91 13.03
C PRO A 130 11.22 7.37 11.73
N GLY A 131 10.90 8.59 11.30
CA GLY A 131 11.64 9.25 10.23
C GLY A 131 13.08 9.52 10.69
N ASN A 132 14.00 9.58 9.73
CA ASN A 132 15.33 10.13 10.01
C ASN A 132 15.14 11.61 10.38
N GLN A 133 15.38 11.92 11.65
CA GLN A 133 15.59 13.31 12.08
C GLN A 133 17.02 13.68 11.74
#